data_8c08d5e5b16094e04b6303f5e367a0f6
#
_entry.id   8c08d5e5b16094e04b6303f5e367a0f6
#
_cell.length_a   1.000
_cell.length_b   1.000
_cell.length_c   1.000
_cell.angle_alpha   90.00
_cell.angle_beta   90.00
_cell.angle_gamma   90.00
#
_symmetry.space_group_name_H-M   'P 1'
#
loop_
_entity.id
_entity.type
_entity.pdbx_description
1 polymer ?
#
loop_
_entity_poly.entity_id
_entity_poly.type
_entity_poly.pdbx_seq_one_letter_code
_entity_poly.pdbx_strand_id
1 'polypeptide(L)'
;MVKKCRTWSIASCACLGMSLSVSAQNTIGVVLDEGGVQPGYTLYAPLSASTNTYLIDSLGRVVNSWTSSYRPANSVYLNEEGDLIRTVNPNISSSIDGGAAGGRVERRSWDDTLEWGWNHISNSYRLHHDIEVLPNGNILMLAWESKSRPEVLAAGRISNSFQNTLWPEKIIEVEPSGTSGGTIVWEWHVWDHLVQDHDPSLPNYGDPSDYPHRLNINYTQSNSGPSASSADWLHCNAIDYDPERDQIVISSRNFNEIWIIDHSSTTEEAAGPAGDLLYRWGNPQAYDRGSAADQKLFGQHDPKWIRPGMTGYPGITIFNNGNGRPGGNYTSIDEIELPPMSNGTYEIAGGAPYGPESLSWTYVASPANSFYSSFISGAERLANGNTLVCSGATGQFFEVTDEGEEIWRYITPLDLGGRMNQGENPPSGGGGPGGGIPNILFRAERYSPSFAGFQGKDLSPTGYVEIYPECDADFDFNRAVDGGDLGLLLVYFGTNDPAIDLDSSGSVDGGDLGILLSTFGQCP
;
A
#
# COMPACT_ATOMS: atom_id res chain seq x y z
N MET A 1 89.85 -26.16 -5.80
CA MET A 1 88.40 -26.34 -5.80
C MET A 1 87.78 -25.38 -4.76
N VAL A 2 87.29 -24.27 -5.23
CA VAL A 2 86.71 -23.21 -4.32
C VAL A 2 85.22 -23.29 -4.44
N LYS A 3 84.51 -23.59 -3.35
CA LYS A 3 83.02 -23.56 -3.24
C LYS A 3 82.59 -22.12 -2.97
N LYS A 4 81.75 -21.56 -3.87
CA LYS A 4 81.05 -20.25 -3.69
C LYS A 4 79.84 -20.46 -2.82
N CYS A 5 79.78 -19.79 -1.66
CA CYS A 5 78.56 -19.57 -0.89
C CYS A 5 77.64 -18.58 -1.62
N ARG A 6 76.38 -18.93 -1.85
CA ARG A 6 75.34 -18.03 -2.30
C ARG A 6 74.56 -17.54 -1.06
N THR A 7 74.58 -16.26 -0.80
CA THR A 7 73.73 -15.58 0.17
C THR A 7 72.37 -15.40 -0.42
N TRP A 8 71.32 -15.86 0.32
CA TRP A 8 69.91 -15.60 0.04
C TRP A 8 69.47 -14.36 0.82
N SER A 9 69.04 -13.33 0.08
CA SER A 9 68.37 -12.18 0.67
C SER A 9 66.89 -12.52 0.94
N ILE A 10 66.45 -12.45 2.18
CA ILE A 10 65.06 -12.56 2.59
C ILE A 10 64.41 -11.20 2.32
N ALA A 11 63.56 -11.14 1.31
CA ALA A 11 62.67 -10.00 1.11
C ALA A 11 61.51 -10.11 2.10
N SER A 12 61.45 -9.22 3.08
CA SER A 12 60.26 -9.07 3.95
C SER A 12 59.12 -8.49 3.15
N CYS A 13 58.12 -9.31 2.88
CA CYS A 13 56.81 -8.87 2.35
C CYS A 13 56.02 -8.28 3.52
N ALA A 14 55.94 -6.96 3.58
CA ALA A 14 55.00 -6.29 4.48
C ALA A 14 53.56 -6.48 3.93
N CYS A 15 52.79 -7.39 4.53
CA CYS A 15 51.38 -7.43 4.31
C CYS A 15 50.77 -6.18 4.98
N LEU A 16 50.40 -5.20 4.15
CA LEU A 16 49.41 -4.19 4.59
C LEU A 16 48.08 -4.94 4.81
N GLY A 17 47.75 -5.17 6.06
CA GLY A 17 46.41 -5.58 6.45
C GLY A 17 45.47 -4.43 6.15
N MET A 18 44.74 -4.47 5.05
CA MET A 18 43.52 -3.71 4.89
C MET A 18 42.55 -4.27 5.94
N SER A 19 42.33 -3.56 7.03
CA SER A 19 41.18 -3.76 7.88
C SER A 19 39.94 -3.35 7.05
N LEU A 20 39.26 -4.35 6.50
CA LEU A 20 37.90 -4.17 6.03
C LEU A 20 37.09 -3.79 7.28
N SER A 21 36.78 -2.52 7.43
CA SER A 21 35.72 -2.09 8.34
C SER A 21 34.43 -2.71 7.81
N VAL A 22 33.95 -3.76 8.47
CA VAL A 22 32.58 -4.24 8.28
C VAL A 22 31.71 -3.14 8.87
N SER A 23 31.15 -2.27 8.04
CA SER A 23 30.07 -1.39 8.49
C SER A 23 28.95 -2.29 9.03
N ALA A 24 28.42 -1.95 10.19
CA ALA A 24 27.27 -2.68 10.71
C ALA A 24 26.14 -2.57 9.70
N GLN A 25 25.58 -3.73 9.28
CA GLN A 25 24.44 -3.74 8.37
C GLN A 25 23.26 -3.09 9.07
N ASN A 26 22.53 -2.21 8.39
CA ASN A 26 21.31 -1.62 8.91
C ASN A 26 20.31 -2.69 9.31
N THR A 27 19.64 -2.47 10.42
CA THR A 27 18.57 -3.38 10.90
C THR A 27 17.18 -2.87 10.57
N ILE A 28 17.04 -1.54 10.35
CA ILE A 28 15.80 -0.82 10.01
C ILE A 28 16.14 0.28 8.99
N GLY A 29 15.13 0.98 8.44
CA GLY A 29 15.34 1.86 7.31
C GLY A 29 15.71 1.05 6.06
N VAL A 30 16.59 1.57 5.21
CA VAL A 30 17.10 0.83 4.05
C VAL A 30 18.10 -0.23 4.52
N VAL A 31 17.73 -1.51 4.37
CA VAL A 31 18.53 -2.67 4.81
C VAL A 31 19.12 -3.46 3.64
N LEU A 32 18.66 -3.18 2.41
CA LEU A 32 19.18 -3.74 1.16
C LEU A 32 19.14 -2.66 0.09
N ASP A 33 20.25 -2.49 -0.65
CA ASP A 33 20.34 -1.69 -1.87
C ASP A 33 21.44 -2.27 -2.76
N GLU A 34 21.05 -3.06 -3.76
CA GLU A 34 21.93 -3.69 -4.76
C GLU A 34 22.04 -2.83 -6.03
N GLY A 35 21.39 -1.65 -6.03
CA GLY A 35 21.28 -0.78 -7.19
C GLY A 35 20.17 -1.21 -8.15
N GLY A 36 19.82 -0.33 -9.10
CA GLY A 36 18.74 -0.58 -10.07
C GLY A 36 17.32 -0.27 -9.55
N VAL A 37 17.21 0.25 -8.34
CA VAL A 37 15.93 0.72 -7.79
C VAL A 37 15.30 1.79 -8.68
N GLN A 38 13.98 1.73 -8.86
CA GLN A 38 13.25 2.79 -9.58
C GLN A 38 13.45 4.14 -8.88
N PRO A 39 14.05 5.14 -9.55
CA PRO A 39 14.14 6.48 -8.97
C PRO A 39 12.78 7.04 -8.59
N GLY A 40 12.69 7.66 -7.44
CA GLY A 40 11.45 8.26 -6.97
C GLY A 40 11.37 8.38 -5.46
N TYR A 41 10.17 8.71 -5.00
CA TYR A 41 9.87 8.93 -3.60
C TYR A 41 8.76 8.00 -3.15
N THR A 42 8.90 7.40 -1.98
CA THR A 42 7.92 6.44 -1.45
C THR A 42 7.11 7.08 -0.32
N LEU A 43 5.80 7.14 -0.52
CA LEU A 43 4.83 7.60 0.46
C LEU A 43 4.32 6.42 1.29
N TYR A 44 4.30 6.56 2.63
CA TYR A 44 3.72 5.56 3.52
C TYR A 44 3.23 6.15 4.83
N ALA A 45 2.28 5.49 5.48
CA ALA A 45 1.75 5.88 6.78
C ALA A 45 1.69 4.66 7.72
N PRO A 46 2.44 4.67 8.84
CA PRO A 46 2.36 3.62 9.86
C PRO A 46 1.01 3.65 10.58
N LEU A 47 0.30 2.52 10.64
CA LEU A 47 -1.07 2.46 11.15
C LEU A 47 -1.18 2.55 12.69
N SER A 48 -0.16 2.12 13.42
CA SER A 48 -0.27 1.93 14.88
C SER A 48 0.60 2.86 15.70
N ALA A 49 1.81 3.16 15.23
CA ALA A 49 2.84 3.82 16.03
C ALA A 49 2.86 5.35 15.86
N SER A 50 2.15 5.91 14.87
CA SER A 50 2.26 7.31 14.50
C SER A 50 0.97 7.90 13.95
N THR A 51 0.84 9.22 14.00
CA THR A 51 -0.14 9.99 13.24
C THR A 51 0.46 10.63 11.99
N ASN A 52 1.76 10.38 11.75
CA ASN A 52 2.51 10.95 10.64
C ASN A 52 2.34 10.11 9.37
N THR A 53 2.47 10.77 8.24
CA THR A 53 2.71 10.19 6.93
C THR A 53 4.08 10.67 6.46
N TYR A 54 4.86 9.80 5.84
CA TYR A 54 6.22 10.11 5.42
C TYR A 54 6.36 9.93 3.90
N LEU A 55 7.12 10.84 3.29
CA LEU A 55 7.62 10.73 1.93
C LEU A 55 9.14 10.58 2.03
N ILE A 56 9.68 9.46 1.58
CA ILE A 56 11.12 9.17 1.65
C ILE A 56 11.70 8.97 0.25
N ASP A 57 12.99 9.26 0.09
CA ASP A 57 13.75 8.91 -1.12
C ASP A 57 14.24 7.45 -1.09
N SER A 58 14.94 7.01 -2.14
CA SER A 58 15.45 5.64 -2.24
C SER A 58 16.54 5.31 -1.21
N LEU A 59 17.16 6.31 -0.59
CA LEU A 59 18.12 6.14 0.50
C LEU A 59 17.44 6.09 1.88
N GLY A 60 16.10 6.17 1.93
CA GLY A 60 15.32 6.17 3.17
C GLY A 60 15.25 7.53 3.86
N ARG A 61 15.77 8.60 3.24
CA ARG A 61 15.77 9.94 3.83
C ARG A 61 14.41 10.60 3.66
N VAL A 62 13.93 11.25 4.70
CA VAL A 62 12.66 11.98 4.72
C VAL A 62 12.77 13.22 3.85
N VAL A 63 11.92 13.32 2.83
CA VAL A 63 11.78 14.48 1.95
C VAL A 63 10.63 15.38 2.41
N ASN A 64 9.54 14.77 2.88
CA ASN A 64 8.45 15.48 3.52
C ASN A 64 7.72 14.60 4.53
N SER A 65 7.02 15.22 5.47
CA SER A 65 6.16 14.53 6.43
C SER A 65 4.96 15.38 6.80
N TRP A 66 3.83 14.71 7.05
CA TRP A 66 2.57 15.36 7.44
C TRP A 66 2.07 14.74 8.74
N THR A 67 1.56 15.58 9.64
CA THR A 67 1.05 15.17 10.94
C THR A 67 -0.45 15.45 11.04
N SER A 68 -1.26 14.46 11.33
CA SER A 68 -2.68 14.63 11.60
C SER A 68 -2.99 14.52 13.10
N SER A 69 -4.13 15.08 13.50
CA SER A 69 -4.70 14.86 14.84
C SER A 69 -5.27 13.45 15.01
N TYR A 70 -5.41 12.69 13.91
CA TYR A 70 -5.99 11.36 13.88
C TYR A 70 -4.98 10.33 13.37
N ARG A 71 -5.11 9.10 13.84
CA ARG A 71 -4.36 7.98 13.26
C ARG A 71 -4.82 7.73 11.83
N PRO A 72 -3.91 7.25 10.95
CA PRO A 72 -4.32 6.75 9.64
C PRO A 72 -5.41 5.69 9.79
N ALA A 73 -6.40 5.73 8.89
CA ALA A 73 -7.39 4.67 8.81
C ALA A 73 -6.98 3.59 7.80
N ASN A 74 -6.15 3.89 6.85
CA ASN A 74 -5.38 2.97 6.00
C ASN A 74 -4.63 3.70 4.88
N SER A 75 -5.32 4.08 3.77
CA SER A 75 -4.69 4.56 2.54
C SER A 75 -4.24 6.02 2.62
N VAL A 76 -3.16 6.32 1.89
CA VAL A 76 -2.59 7.65 1.72
C VAL A 76 -2.10 7.81 0.27
N TYR A 77 -2.36 8.97 -0.33
CA TYR A 77 -1.97 9.30 -1.71
C TYR A 77 -1.55 10.75 -1.82
N LEU A 78 -0.77 11.10 -2.86
CA LEU A 78 -0.57 12.47 -3.29
C LEU A 78 -1.43 12.76 -4.52
N ASN A 79 -2.08 13.91 -4.54
CA ASN A 79 -2.73 14.40 -5.76
C ASN A 79 -1.72 15.11 -6.68
N GLU A 80 -2.15 15.53 -7.86
CA GLU A 80 -1.28 16.17 -8.85
C GLU A 80 -0.75 17.56 -8.42
N GLU A 81 -1.32 18.17 -7.39
CA GLU A 81 -0.83 19.41 -6.76
C GLU A 81 0.24 19.14 -5.67
N GLY A 82 0.46 17.89 -5.32
CA GLY A 82 1.38 17.45 -4.27
C GLY A 82 0.78 17.52 -2.86
N ASP A 83 -0.54 17.67 -2.76
CA ASP A 83 -1.24 17.60 -1.48
C ASP A 83 -1.41 16.15 -1.04
N LEU A 84 -1.27 15.88 0.25
CA LEU A 84 -1.56 14.59 0.84
C LEU A 84 -3.07 14.39 0.97
N ILE A 85 -3.60 13.32 0.39
CA ILE A 85 -4.96 12.82 0.60
C ILE A 85 -4.86 11.56 1.46
N ARG A 86 -5.52 11.54 2.62
CA ARG A 86 -5.43 10.42 3.55
C ARG A 86 -6.75 10.07 4.20
N THR A 87 -6.95 8.78 4.43
CA THR A 87 -8.04 8.29 5.26
C THR A 87 -7.65 8.32 6.74
N VAL A 88 -8.59 8.74 7.59
CA VAL A 88 -8.38 8.78 9.04
C VAL A 88 -9.59 8.27 9.81
N ASN A 89 -9.37 7.80 11.03
CA ASN A 89 -10.45 7.48 11.97
C ASN A 89 -10.71 8.70 12.87
N PRO A 90 -11.83 9.41 12.72
CA PRO A 90 -12.14 10.62 13.47
C PRO A 90 -12.57 10.34 14.92
N ASN A 91 -12.52 9.10 15.39
CA ASN A 91 -12.97 8.65 16.72
C ASN A 91 -14.47 8.94 16.99
N ILE A 92 -15.29 8.97 15.93
CA ILE A 92 -16.74 9.08 16.02
C ILE A 92 -17.33 7.68 16.20
N SER A 93 -18.20 7.53 17.20
CA SER A 93 -18.87 6.25 17.46
C SER A 93 -19.85 5.90 16.34
N SER A 94 -19.84 4.65 15.91
CA SER A 94 -20.75 4.07 14.92
C SER A 94 -21.04 2.62 15.26
N SER A 95 -22.23 2.13 14.92
CA SER A 95 -22.57 0.70 15.00
C SER A 95 -21.89 -0.12 13.89
N ILE A 96 -21.40 0.54 12.84
CA ILE A 96 -20.57 -0.07 11.80
C ILE A 96 -19.12 0.10 12.24
N ASP A 97 -18.51 -0.97 12.77
CA ASP A 97 -17.14 -0.96 13.28
C ASP A 97 -16.47 -2.30 12.98
N GLY A 98 -15.72 -2.33 11.89
CA GLY A 98 -14.98 -3.48 11.39
C GLY A 98 -13.48 -3.20 11.29
N GLY A 99 -12.72 -4.18 10.82
CA GLY A 99 -11.31 -3.97 10.48
C GLY A 99 -11.16 -2.85 9.45
N ALA A 100 -10.21 -1.95 9.66
CA ALA A 100 -9.96 -0.79 8.78
C ALA A 100 -11.10 0.25 8.70
N ALA A 101 -11.93 0.34 9.73
CA ALA A 101 -12.96 1.35 9.83
C ALA A 101 -12.35 2.76 9.92
N GLY A 102 -12.61 3.56 8.90
CA GLY A 102 -12.24 4.97 8.79
C GLY A 102 -13.39 5.88 9.20
N GLY A 103 -13.82 6.73 8.29
CA GLY A 103 -14.96 7.62 8.42
C GLY A 103 -14.68 9.07 8.05
N ARG A 104 -13.42 9.42 7.75
CA ARG A 104 -13.02 10.75 7.33
C ARG A 104 -11.89 10.68 6.30
N VAL A 105 -11.90 11.60 5.35
CA VAL A 105 -10.79 11.88 4.43
C VAL A 105 -10.27 13.28 4.73
N GLU A 106 -8.95 13.47 4.69
CA GLU A 106 -8.28 14.77 4.85
C GLU A 106 -7.44 15.06 3.61
N ARG A 107 -7.43 16.34 3.18
CA ARG A 107 -6.44 16.90 2.25
C ARG A 107 -5.56 17.88 3.00
N ARG A 108 -4.24 17.67 2.93
CA ARG A 108 -3.24 18.53 3.56
C ARG A 108 -2.27 19.03 2.49
N SER A 109 -1.97 20.32 2.51
CA SER A 109 -0.98 20.91 1.60
C SER A 109 0.42 20.32 1.83
N TRP A 110 1.33 20.60 0.91
CA TRP A 110 2.74 20.24 1.06
C TRP A 110 3.35 20.71 2.39
N ASP A 111 2.95 21.89 2.87
CA ASP A 111 3.40 22.52 4.13
C ASP A 111 2.60 22.05 5.36
N ASP A 112 1.94 20.91 5.28
CA ASP A 112 1.16 20.28 6.35
C ASP A 112 -0.05 21.10 6.86
N THR A 113 -0.59 22.02 6.07
CA THR A 113 -1.83 22.73 6.42
C THR A 113 -3.04 21.87 6.05
N LEU A 114 -3.95 21.65 7.01
CA LEU A 114 -5.23 20.99 6.72
C LEU A 114 -6.11 21.92 5.88
N GLU A 115 -6.29 21.60 4.61
CA GLU A 115 -7.08 22.40 3.67
C GLU A 115 -8.53 21.93 3.56
N TRP A 116 -8.74 20.62 3.66
CA TRP A 116 -10.07 20.03 3.58
C TRP A 116 -10.17 18.78 4.44
N GLY A 117 -11.35 18.53 5.00
CA GLY A 117 -11.61 17.32 5.74
C GLY A 117 -13.08 16.99 5.79
N TRP A 118 -13.47 15.84 5.25
CA TRP A 118 -14.87 15.44 5.09
C TRP A 118 -15.17 14.13 5.80
N ASN A 119 -16.31 14.11 6.53
CA ASN A 119 -16.75 12.94 7.27
C ASN A 119 -17.87 12.21 6.53
N HIS A 120 -17.74 10.90 6.40
CA HIS A 120 -18.84 10.02 5.96
C HIS A 120 -18.94 8.84 6.91
N ILE A 121 -19.60 9.08 8.04
CA ILE A 121 -19.77 8.13 9.13
C ILE A 121 -21.10 8.37 9.82
N SER A 122 -21.86 7.29 10.03
CA SER A 122 -23.09 7.24 10.79
C SER A 122 -23.35 5.79 11.25
N ASN A 123 -24.52 5.52 11.81
CA ASN A 123 -24.94 4.14 12.09
C ASN A 123 -25.47 3.39 10.84
N SER A 124 -25.61 4.07 9.71
CA SER A 124 -26.12 3.51 8.46
C SER A 124 -25.05 3.34 7.38
N TYR A 125 -23.92 4.06 7.50
CA TYR A 125 -22.81 3.99 6.56
C TYR A 125 -21.49 4.43 7.22
N ARG A 126 -20.36 3.93 6.71
CA ARG A 126 -19.02 4.32 7.17
C ARG A 126 -17.97 4.06 6.11
N LEU A 127 -17.08 5.05 5.86
CA LEU A 127 -15.88 4.83 5.04
C LEU A 127 -14.94 3.82 5.67
N HIS A 128 -14.30 3.03 4.85
CA HIS A 128 -13.30 2.05 5.28
C HIS A 128 -12.24 1.84 4.20
N HIS A 129 -11.14 1.21 4.58
CA HIS A 129 -10.01 0.75 3.78
C HIS A 129 -9.45 1.81 2.84
N ASP A 130 -10.09 2.12 1.72
CA ASP A 130 -9.41 2.70 0.58
C ASP A 130 -10.19 3.79 -0.15
N ILE A 131 -9.44 4.64 -0.84
CA ILE A 131 -9.93 5.72 -1.69
C ILE A 131 -9.09 5.75 -2.97
N GLU A 132 -9.60 6.39 -4.02
CA GLU A 132 -8.84 6.69 -5.23
C GLU A 132 -9.06 8.15 -5.65
N VAL A 133 -7.97 8.86 -5.97
CA VAL A 133 -8.02 10.27 -6.37
C VAL A 133 -8.15 10.34 -7.89
N LEU A 134 -9.27 10.87 -8.37
CA LEU A 134 -9.56 10.98 -9.79
C LEU A 134 -8.83 12.16 -10.44
N PRO A 135 -8.56 12.12 -11.76
CA PRO A 135 -7.90 13.21 -12.48
C PRO A 135 -8.66 14.55 -12.43
N ASN A 136 -9.97 14.52 -12.19
CA ASN A 136 -10.81 15.72 -12.04
C ASN A 136 -10.76 16.33 -10.61
N GLY A 137 -10.01 15.71 -9.69
CA GLY A 137 -9.90 16.13 -8.29
C GLY A 137 -10.99 15.57 -7.37
N ASN A 138 -11.95 14.83 -7.90
CA ASN A 138 -12.91 14.07 -7.10
C ASN A 138 -12.23 12.86 -6.45
N ILE A 139 -12.89 12.26 -5.48
CA ILE A 139 -12.35 11.13 -4.74
C ILE A 139 -13.36 9.99 -4.72
N LEU A 140 -13.00 8.83 -5.28
CA LEU A 140 -13.73 7.59 -5.08
C LEU A 140 -13.41 7.01 -3.71
N MET A 141 -14.43 6.52 -3.02
CA MET A 141 -14.30 6.03 -1.65
C MET A 141 -15.10 4.75 -1.45
N LEU A 142 -14.50 3.75 -0.81
CA LEU A 142 -15.20 2.56 -0.33
C LEU A 142 -15.97 2.88 0.96
N ALA A 143 -17.22 2.44 1.04
CA ALA A 143 -18.04 2.59 2.23
C ALA A 143 -18.91 1.35 2.46
N TRP A 144 -19.02 0.93 3.71
CA TRP A 144 -20.10 0.04 4.12
C TRP A 144 -21.42 0.80 4.19
N GLU A 145 -22.49 0.13 3.81
CA GLU A 145 -23.87 0.52 4.14
C GLU A 145 -24.54 -0.57 5.00
N SER A 146 -25.37 -0.19 5.97
CA SER A 146 -26.02 -1.14 6.86
C SER A 146 -27.42 -1.49 6.36
N LYS A 147 -27.65 -2.77 6.09
CA LYS A 147 -28.98 -3.33 5.79
C LYS A 147 -29.52 -4.06 7.02
N SER A 148 -30.75 -3.77 7.37
CA SER A 148 -31.46 -4.42 8.47
C SER A 148 -31.81 -5.87 8.12
N ARG A 149 -32.07 -6.69 9.16
CA ARG A 149 -32.49 -8.08 8.95
C ARG A 149 -33.72 -8.24 8.03
N PRO A 150 -34.79 -7.44 8.13
CA PRO A 150 -35.89 -7.54 7.18
C PRO A 150 -35.51 -7.28 5.73
N GLU A 151 -34.66 -6.27 5.46
CA GLU A 151 -34.16 -5.97 4.11
C GLU A 151 -33.33 -7.13 3.57
N VAL A 152 -32.43 -7.69 4.39
CA VAL A 152 -31.55 -8.79 4.00
C VAL A 152 -32.34 -10.06 3.67
N LEU A 153 -33.40 -10.36 4.43
CA LEU A 153 -34.30 -11.49 4.14
C LEU A 153 -35.14 -11.22 2.90
N ALA A 154 -35.62 -9.99 2.67
CA ALA A 154 -36.34 -9.62 1.46
C ALA A 154 -35.46 -9.68 0.20
N ALA A 155 -34.15 -9.54 0.33
CA ALA A 155 -33.18 -9.75 -0.75
C ALA A 155 -32.82 -11.23 -0.97
N GLY A 156 -33.41 -12.17 -0.22
CA GLY A 156 -33.25 -13.61 -0.43
C GLY A 156 -32.06 -14.26 0.29
N ARG A 157 -31.48 -13.59 1.31
CA ARG A 157 -30.44 -14.22 2.12
C ARG A 157 -31.03 -15.25 3.08
N ILE A 158 -30.36 -16.39 3.20
CA ILE A 158 -30.77 -17.48 4.09
C ILE A 158 -30.71 -17.01 5.56
N SER A 159 -31.81 -17.20 6.28
CA SER A 159 -32.06 -16.57 7.59
C SER A 159 -31.08 -16.93 8.70
N ASN A 160 -30.39 -18.06 8.62
CA ASN A 160 -29.42 -18.52 9.62
C ASN A 160 -27.95 -18.21 9.23
N SER A 161 -27.71 -17.57 8.09
CA SER A 161 -26.37 -17.24 7.60
C SER A 161 -25.82 -15.91 8.11
N PHE A 162 -26.59 -15.14 8.86
CA PHE A 162 -26.20 -13.85 9.44
C PHE A 162 -27.00 -13.57 10.72
N GLN A 163 -26.57 -12.58 11.54
CA GLN A 163 -27.23 -12.25 12.79
C GLN A 163 -28.32 -11.17 12.61
N ASN A 164 -28.01 -9.88 12.78
CA ASN A 164 -28.98 -8.80 12.82
C ASN A 164 -28.91 -7.85 11.63
N THR A 165 -27.71 -7.60 11.11
CA THR A 165 -27.42 -6.67 10.02
C THR A 165 -26.43 -7.28 9.05
N LEU A 166 -26.42 -6.77 7.82
CA LEU A 166 -25.39 -7.02 6.82
C LEU A 166 -24.82 -5.67 6.38
N TRP A 167 -23.53 -5.63 6.09
CA TRP A 167 -22.86 -4.43 5.60
C TRP A 167 -22.32 -4.69 4.19
N PRO A 168 -23.18 -4.59 3.15
CA PRO A 168 -22.72 -4.58 1.79
C PRO A 168 -21.91 -3.31 1.50
N GLU A 169 -21.09 -3.40 0.46
CA GLU A 169 -20.27 -2.30 -0.03
C GLU A 169 -21.07 -1.32 -0.88
N LYS A 170 -20.66 -0.06 -0.83
CA LYS A 170 -20.93 0.93 -1.84
C LYS A 170 -19.67 1.72 -2.18
N ILE A 171 -19.62 2.21 -3.41
CA ILE A 171 -18.61 3.15 -3.86
C ILE A 171 -19.30 4.51 -4.01
N ILE A 172 -18.67 5.55 -3.53
CA ILE A 172 -19.14 6.93 -3.72
C ILE A 172 -18.05 7.77 -4.38
N GLU A 173 -18.40 8.59 -5.35
CA GLU A 173 -17.55 9.67 -5.85
C GLU A 173 -17.95 10.99 -5.19
N VAL A 174 -16.98 11.66 -4.59
CA VAL A 174 -17.19 12.91 -3.86
C VAL A 174 -16.45 14.04 -4.53
N GLU A 175 -17.17 15.10 -4.88
CA GLU A 175 -16.61 16.40 -5.27
C GLU A 175 -16.32 17.23 -4.01
N PRO A 176 -15.04 17.47 -3.64
CA PRO A 176 -14.68 18.28 -2.48
C PRO A 176 -15.09 19.75 -2.65
N SER A 177 -15.55 20.40 -1.58
CA SER A 177 -15.91 21.82 -1.63
C SER A 177 -15.58 22.57 -0.34
N GLY A 178 -15.02 23.76 -0.46
CA GLY A 178 -14.58 24.57 0.68
C GLY A 178 -13.59 23.81 1.57
N THR A 179 -13.69 23.98 2.89
CA THR A 179 -12.77 23.33 3.86
C THR A 179 -13.31 22.05 4.47
N SER A 180 -14.61 21.75 4.28
CA SER A 180 -15.27 20.58 4.90
C SER A 180 -16.54 20.11 4.17
N GLY A 181 -16.89 20.72 3.05
CA GLY A 181 -18.03 20.32 2.23
C GLY A 181 -17.63 19.22 1.25
N GLY A 182 -18.64 18.47 0.79
CA GLY A 182 -18.49 17.47 -0.27
C GLY A 182 -19.85 17.09 -0.82
N THR A 183 -19.95 16.97 -2.13
CA THR A 183 -21.16 16.50 -2.82
C THR A 183 -20.88 15.12 -3.38
N ILE A 184 -21.72 14.14 -3.05
CA ILE A 184 -21.68 12.84 -3.72
C ILE A 184 -22.27 13.06 -5.12
N VAL A 185 -21.47 12.82 -6.14
CA VAL A 185 -21.82 13.04 -7.55
C VAL A 185 -22.10 11.74 -8.30
N TRP A 186 -21.63 10.63 -7.78
CA TRP A 186 -21.88 9.29 -8.30
C TRP A 186 -21.86 8.25 -7.17
N GLU A 187 -22.70 7.22 -7.27
CA GLU A 187 -22.75 6.08 -6.34
C GLU A 187 -23.00 4.78 -7.09
N TRP A 188 -22.37 3.70 -6.62
CA TRP A 188 -22.64 2.33 -7.00
C TRP A 188 -22.81 1.48 -5.75
N HIS A 189 -23.83 0.59 -5.73
CA HIS A 189 -24.16 -0.22 -4.57
C HIS A 189 -24.19 -1.70 -4.91
N VAL A 190 -23.43 -2.52 -4.21
CA VAL A 190 -23.55 -3.99 -4.28
C VAL A 190 -25.00 -4.46 -4.18
N TRP A 191 -25.79 -3.73 -3.40
CA TRP A 191 -27.19 -4.09 -3.10
C TRP A 191 -28.10 -4.11 -4.31
N ASP A 192 -27.78 -3.43 -5.37
CA ASP A 192 -28.57 -3.34 -6.59
C ASP A 192 -28.24 -4.48 -7.58
N HIS A 193 -27.15 -5.21 -7.35
CA HIS A 193 -26.59 -6.22 -8.27
C HIS A 193 -26.60 -7.65 -7.71
N LEU A 194 -27.65 -7.99 -6.94
CA LEU A 194 -27.75 -9.28 -6.27
C LEU A 194 -28.47 -10.32 -7.12
N VAL A 195 -28.09 -11.59 -6.93
CA VAL A 195 -28.81 -12.78 -7.40
C VAL A 195 -28.90 -13.81 -6.26
N GLN A 196 -29.95 -14.61 -6.26
CA GLN A 196 -30.11 -15.74 -5.34
C GLN A 196 -30.99 -16.84 -5.95
N ASP A 197 -30.72 -18.09 -5.61
CA ASP A 197 -31.44 -19.28 -6.03
C ASP A 197 -32.29 -19.91 -4.91
N HIS A 198 -32.40 -19.23 -3.76
CA HIS A 198 -33.04 -19.76 -2.54
C HIS A 198 -34.58 -19.64 -2.54
N ASP A 199 -35.12 -18.48 -2.93
CA ASP A 199 -36.56 -18.21 -2.89
C ASP A 199 -37.08 -17.65 -4.23
N PRO A 200 -37.82 -18.48 -5.01
CA PRO A 200 -38.35 -18.06 -6.29
C PRO A 200 -39.44 -16.99 -6.24
N SER A 201 -39.94 -16.65 -5.06
CA SER A 201 -40.93 -15.57 -4.90
C SER A 201 -40.29 -14.17 -4.84
N LEU A 202 -38.97 -14.09 -4.72
CA LEU A 202 -38.24 -12.82 -4.59
C LEU A 202 -37.74 -12.32 -5.96
N PRO A 203 -37.60 -10.98 -6.14
CA PRO A 203 -37.39 -10.38 -7.46
C PRO A 203 -36.01 -10.63 -8.08
N ASN A 204 -34.98 -10.98 -7.28
CA ASN A 204 -33.63 -11.28 -7.73
C ASN A 204 -33.36 -12.80 -7.85
N TYR A 205 -34.43 -13.62 -7.98
CA TYR A 205 -34.29 -15.07 -8.15
C TYR A 205 -33.68 -15.42 -9.50
N GLY A 206 -32.68 -16.29 -9.46
CA GLY A 206 -32.00 -16.85 -10.63
C GLY A 206 -30.84 -17.73 -10.22
N ASP A 207 -30.41 -18.60 -11.13
CA ASP A 207 -29.20 -19.42 -10.94
C ASP A 207 -27.96 -18.53 -11.05
N PRO A 208 -27.10 -18.44 -10.00
CA PRO A 208 -25.90 -17.60 -10.07
C PRO A 208 -24.99 -17.89 -11.28
N SER A 209 -25.00 -19.13 -11.78
CA SER A 209 -24.21 -19.50 -12.97
C SER A 209 -24.74 -18.87 -14.26
N ASP A 210 -26.02 -18.51 -14.33
CA ASP A 210 -26.63 -17.80 -15.46
C ASP A 210 -26.42 -16.29 -15.37
N TYR A 211 -26.07 -15.77 -14.16
CA TYR A 211 -25.84 -14.35 -13.88
C TYR A 211 -24.43 -14.09 -13.33
N PRO A 212 -23.36 -14.45 -14.06
CA PRO A 212 -21.98 -14.30 -13.56
C PRO A 212 -21.57 -12.86 -13.29
N HIS A 213 -22.31 -11.90 -13.81
CA HIS A 213 -22.15 -10.45 -13.62
C HIS A 213 -22.84 -9.93 -12.34
N ARG A 214 -23.55 -10.81 -11.56
CA ARG A 214 -24.22 -10.47 -10.30
C ARG A 214 -23.63 -11.20 -9.11
N LEU A 215 -23.93 -10.71 -7.93
CA LEU A 215 -23.38 -11.20 -6.67
C LEU A 215 -24.39 -12.12 -5.98
N ASN A 216 -24.00 -13.38 -5.79
CA ASN A 216 -24.79 -14.35 -5.03
C ASN A 216 -24.84 -13.93 -3.56
N ILE A 217 -25.99 -13.42 -3.11
CA ILE A 217 -26.19 -12.95 -1.73
C ILE A 217 -25.99 -14.08 -0.70
N ASN A 218 -26.10 -15.34 -1.10
CA ASN A 218 -25.93 -16.49 -0.24
C ASN A 218 -24.52 -17.07 -0.26
N TYR A 219 -23.64 -16.58 -1.13
CA TYR A 219 -22.26 -17.02 -1.11
C TYR A 219 -21.56 -16.51 0.17
N THR A 220 -20.96 -17.44 0.87
CA THR A 220 -20.12 -17.17 2.06
C THR A 220 -18.95 -18.13 2.06
N GLN A 221 -17.76 -17.60 2.18
CA GLN A 221 -16.59 -18.44 2.38
C GLN A 221 -16.25 -18.57 3.87
N SER A 222 -15.87 -19.76 4.30
CA SER A 222 -15.60 -20.06 5.71
C SER A 222 -14.27 -19.50 6.24
N ASN A 223 -13.47 -18.88 5.39
CA ASN A 223 -12.13 -18.37 5.72
C ASN A 223 -12.13 -16.85 6.00
N SER A 224 -13.20 -16.35 6.54
CA SER A 224 -13.22 -14.98 7.05
C SER A 224 -12.11 -14.81 8.09
N GLY A 225 -11.22 -13.86 7.84
CA GLY A 225 -10.12 -13.54 8.76
C GLY A 225 -10.61 -13.09 10.13
N PRO A 226 -9.71 -12.87 11.08
CA PRO A 226 -10.05 -12.60 12.47
C PRO A 226 -10.88 -11.33 12.73
N SER A 227 -11.11 -10.48 11.73
CA SER A 227 -11.92 -9.26 11.82
C SER A 227 -13.29 -9.35 11.15
N ALA A 228 -13.65 -10.50 10.57
CA ALA A 228 -14.97 -10.63 9.95
C ALA A 228 -16.04 -10.72 11.04
N SER A 229 -16.73 -9.61 11.30
CA SER A 229 -18.04 -9.68 11.92
C SER A 229 -18.99 -10.40 10.95
N SER A 230 -19.99 -11.11 11.45
CA SER A 230 -21.01 -11.72 10.58
C SER A 230 -21.77 -10.71 9.71
N ALA A 231 -21.58 -9.41 9.95
CA ALA A 231 -22.14 -8.32 9.19
C ALA A 231 -21.26 -7.86 8.03
N ASP A 232 -19.93 -7.92 8.17
CA ASP A 232 -18.93 -7.56 7.15
C ASP A 232 -18.79 -8.70 6.12
N TRP A 233 -19.73 -8.70 5.17
CA TRP A 233 -19.94 -9.83 4.26
C TRP A 233 -18.86 -9.93 3.18
N LEU A 234 -18.52 -8.80 2.55
CA LEU A 234 -17.65 -8.75 1.38
C LEU A 234 -16.20 -8.38 1.74
N HIS A 235 -16.05 -7.46 2.69
CA HIS A 235 -14.78 -6.90 3.13
C HIS A 235 -13.94 -6.39 1.95
N CYS A 236 -14.52 -5.47 1.15
CA CYS A 236 -13.77 -4.85 0.06
C CYS A 236 -12.66 -3.99 0.64
N ASN A 237 -11.42 -4.20 0.17
CA ASN A 237 -10.24 -3.67 0.84
C ASN A 237 -9.33 -2.84 -0.08
N ALA A 238 -9.72 -2.66 -1.33
CA ALA A 238 -8.97 -1.87 -2.28
C ALA A 238 -9.86 -1.36 -3.41
N ILE A 239 -9.52 -0.18 -3.94
CA ILE A 239 -10.10 0.44 -5.11
C ILE A 239 -8.99 1.08 -5.94
N ASP A 240 -9.03 0.91 -7.27
CA ASP A 240 -8.19 1.61 -8.23
C ASP A 240 -8.98 1.94 -9.50
N TYR A 241 -8.59 2.99 -10.20
CA TYR A 241 -9.32 3.53 -11.34
C TYR A 241 -8.46 3.60 -12.60
N ASP A 242 -9.04 3.15 -13.71
CA ASP A 242 -8.45 3.30 -15.05
C ASP A 242 -9.13 4.47 -15.81
N PRO A 243 -8.44 5.60 -15.99
CA PRO A 243 -9.01 6.76 -16.67
C PRO A 243 -9.17 6.58 -18.18
N GLU A 244 -8.48 5.61 -18.82
CA GLU A 244 -8.62 5.36 -20.25
C GLU A 244 -9.90 4.59 -20.57
N ARG A 245 -10.33 3.72 -19.65
CA ARG A 245 -11.54 2.89 -19.81
C ARG A 245 -12.73 3.43 -19.03
N ASP A 246 -12.50 4.37 -18.12
CA ASP A 246 -13.48 4.82 -17.13
C ASP A 246 -14.04 3.65 -16.31
N GLN A 247 -13.12 2.82 -15.79
CA GLN A 247 -13.44 1.60 -15.05
C GLN A 247 -12.78 1.59 -13.68
N ILE A 248 -13.51 1.06 -12.71
CA ILE A 248 -13.06 0.87 -11.34
C ILE A 248 -12.75 -0.61 -11.12
N VAL A 249 -11.61 -0.95 -10.54
CA VAL A 249 -11.34 -2.27 -9.99
C VAL A 249 -11.41 -2.23 -8.47
N ILE A 250 -12.09 -3.21 -7.86
CA ILE A 250 -12.14 -3.41 -6.41
C ILE A 250 -11.77 -4.84 -6.02
N SER A 251 -11.26 -5.02 -4.82
CA SER A 251 -10.96 -6.32 -4.23
C SER A 251 -11.98 -6.69 -3.17
N SER A 252 -12.72 -7.77 -3.37
CA SER A 252 -13.57 -8.39 -2.36
C SER A 252 -12.84 -9.55 -1.67
N ARG A 253 -12.25 -9.27 -0.49
CA ARG A 253 -11.44 -10.23 0.25
C ARG A 253 -12.20 -11.50 0.63
N ASN A 254 -13.44 -11.35 1.11
CA ASN A 254 -14.22 -12.49 1.59
C ASN A 254 -14.83 -13.33 0.44
N PHE A 255 -14.86 -12.80 -0.78
CA PHE A 255 -15.17 -13.57 -1.98
C PHE A 255 -13.93 -14.18 -2.63
N ASN A 256 -12.73 -13.70 -2.26
CA ASN A 256 -11.48 -14.02 -2.94
C ASN A 256 -11.53 -13.68 -4.42
N GLU A 257 -12.05 -12.49 -4.73
CA GLU A 257 -12.23 -11.98 -6.08
C GLU A 257 -11.81 -10.54 -6.20
N ILE A 258 -11.45 -10.15 -7.42
CA ILE A 258 -11.47 -8.77 -7.88
C ILE A 258 -12.66 -8.58 -8.80
N TRP A 259 -13.23 -7.37 -8.82
CA TRP A 259 -14.36 -6.99 -9.65
C TRP A 259 -14.07 -5.73 -10.42
N ILE A 260 -14.52 -5.65 -11.68
CA ILE A 260 -14.45 -4.43 -12.51
C ILE A 260 -15.87 -3.92 -12.73
N ILE A 261 -16.04 -2.60 -12.53
CA ILE A 261 -17.29 -1.86 -12.56
C ILE A 261 -17.15 -0.74 -13.58
N ASP A 262 -18.21 -0.46 -14.35
CA ASP A 262 -18.31 0.67 -15.26
C ASP A 262 -18.60 1.95 -14.48
N HIS A 263 -17.68 2.92 -14.56
CA HIS A 263 -17.85 4.23 -13.95
C HIS A 263 -18.43 5.28 -14.93
N SER A 264 -18.47 4.97 -16.22
CA SER A 264 -18.99 5.90 -17.24
C SER A 264 -20.50 6.13 -17.18
N SER A 265 -21.21 5.35 -16.37
CA SER A 265 -22.66 5.43 -16.18
C SER A 265 -23.06 6.53 -15.18
N THR A 266 -24.30 7.01 -15.28
CA THR A 266 -24.91 7.83 -14.22
C THR A 266 -25.26 6.98 -13.00
N THR A 267 -25.46 7.61 -11.82
CA THR A 267 -25.93 6.88 -10.61
C THR A 267 -27.22 6.07 -10.87
N GLU A 268 -28.16 6.64 -11.62
CA GLU A 268 -29.42 5.95 -11.96
C GLU A 268 -29.20 4.74 -12.87
N GLU A 269 -28.27 4.83 -13.82
CA GLU A 269 -27.88 3.71 -14.69
C GLU A 269 -27.09 2.67 -13.91
N ALA A 270 -26.18 3.12 -13.03
CA ALA A 270 -25.38 2.26 -12.17
C ALA A 270 -26.23 1.44 -11.17
N ALA A 271 -27.41 1.92 -10.78
CA ALA A 271 -28.39 1.17 -9.97
C ALA A 271 -29.14 0.09 -10.78
N GLY A 272 -28.98 0.03 -12.09
CA GLY A 272 -29.62 -0.91 -13.00
C GLY A 272 -28.62 -1.90 -13.62
N PRO A 273 -29.02 -2.58 -14.73
CA PRO A 273 -28.14 -3.56 -15.39
C PRO A 273 -26.83 -2.99 -15.94
N ALA A 274 -26.73 -1.68 -16.13
CA ALA A 274 -25.46 -1.04 -16.54
C ALA A 274 -24.40 -1.06 -15.44
N GLY A 275 -24.80 -1.13 -14.17
CA GLY A 275 -23.90 -1.27 -13.05
C GLY A 275 -23.59 -2.72 -12.63
N ASP A 276 -24.12 -3.73 -13.35
CA ASP A 276 -23.70 -5.11 -13.16
C ASP A 276 -22.19 -5.24 -13.44
N LEU A 277 -21.50 -6.19 -12.79
CA LEU A 277 -20.05 -6.36 -12.93
C LEU A 277 -19.65 -6.58 -14.40
N LEU A 278 -18.72 -5.79 -14.91
CA LEU A 278 -18.12 -6.01 -16.22
C LEU A 278 -17.24 -7.26 -16.24
N TYR A 279 -16.61 -7.56 -15.11
CA TYR A 279 -15.66 -8.65 -14.94
C TYR A 279 -15.51 -9.03 -13.47
N ARG A 280 -15.18 -10.28 -13.23
CA ARG A 280 -14.76 -10.79 -11.92
C ARG A 280 -13.75 -11.93 -12.09
N TRP A 281 -12.80 -12.03 -11.17
CA TRP A 281 -11.76 -13.05 -11.24
C TRP A 281 -11.24 -13.43 -9.86
N GLY A 282 -10.82 -14.69 -9.71
CA GLY A 282 -10.15 -15.21 -8.53
C GLY A 282 -10.82 -16.42 -7.90
N ASN A 283 -12.16 -16.46 -7.84
CA ASN A 283 -12.88 -17.55 -7.20
C ASN A 283 -14.22 -17.87 -7.90
N PRO A 284 -14.21 -18.70 -8.91
CA PRO A 284 -15.42 -19.00 -9.70
C PRO A 284 -16.50 -19.76 -8.93
N GLN A 285 -16.22 -20.26 -7.72
CA GLN A 285 -17.27 -20.85 -6.86
C GLN A 285 -18.30 -19.78 -6.42
N ALA A 286 -17.90 -18.51 -6.35
CA ALA A 286 -18.77 -17.43 -5.88
C ALA A 286 -19.97 -17.17 -6.82
N TYR A 287 -19.94 -17.70 -8.04
CA TYR A 287 -21.00 -17.62 -9.06
C TYR A 287 -21.24 -18.95 -9.76
N ASP A 288 -20.97 -20.05 -9.08
CA ASP A 288 -21.29 -21.43 -9.48
C ASP A 288 -20.76 -21.86 -10.87
N ARG A 289 -19.61 -21.27 -11.30
CA ARG A 289 -18.91 -21.63 -12.54
C ARG A 289 -17.54 -22.27 -12.33
N GLY A 290 -17.31 -22.84 -11.16
CA GLY A 290 -16.07 -23.52 -10.83
C GLY A 290 -16.11 -24.24 -9.51
N SER A 291 -14.98 -24.83 -9.13
CA SER A 291 -14.76 -25.56 -7.90
C SER A 291 -13.65 -24.92 -7.06
N ALA A 292 -13.41 -25.45 -5.87
CA ALA A 292 -12.29 -25.01 -5.02
C ALA A 292 -10.91 -25.19 -5.67
N ALA A 293 -10.79 -26.10 -6.67
CA ALA A 293 -9.54 -26.28 -7.41
C ALA A 293 -9.26 -25.15 -8.41
N ASP A 294 -10.29 -24.40 -8.79
CA ASP A 294 -10.20 -23.32 -9.77
C ASP A 294 -9.93 -21.96 -9.10
N GLN A 295 -9.98 -21.90 -7.76
CA GLN A 295 -9.70 -20.68 -7.00
C GLN A 295 -8.23 -20.26 -7.15
N LYS A 296 -8.00 -18.99 -7.47
CA LYS A 296 -6.67 -18.37 -7.67
C LYS A 296 -6.27 -17.43 -6.53
N LEU A 297 -7.23 -16.66 -5.99
CA LEU A 297 -7.00 -15.66 -4.96
C LEU A 297 -7.36 -16.18 -3.57
N PHE A 298 -6.59 -15.75 -2.56
CA PHE A 298 -6.70 -16.24 -1.19
C PHE A 298 -6.53 -15.09 -0.20
N GLY A 299 -7.60 -14.34 0.05
CA GLY A 299 -7.63 -13.20 0.95
C GLY A 299 -6.85 -11.98 0.44
N GLN A 300 -6.82 -11.78 -0.87
CA GLN A 300 -6.05 -10.78 -1.61
C GLN A 300 -6.36 -9.34 -1.19
N HIS A 301 -5.43 -8.45 -1.55
CA HIS A 301 -5.52 -7.00 -1.43
C HIS A 301 -4.98 -6.35 -2.71
N ASP A 302 -5.25 -5.05 -2.86
CA ASP A 302 -4.57 -4.13 -3.75
C ASP A 302 -4.50 -4.59 -5.22
N PRO A 303 -5.62 -4.86 -5.91
CA PRO A 303 -5.59 -4.93 -7.36
C PRO A 303 -5.29 -3.53 -7.90
N LYS A 304 -4.24 -3.41 -8.72
CA LYS A 304 -3.87 -2.14 -9.37
C LYS A 304 -3.79 -2.32 -10.88
N TRP A 305 -4.37 -1.37 -11.60
CA TRP A 305 -4.18 -1.26 -13.03
C TRP A 305 -2.72 -0.96 -13.35
N ILE A 306 -2.12 -1.74 -14.23
CA ILE A 306 -0.81 -1.43 -14.78
C ILE A 306 -0.98 -0.25 -15.73
N ARG A 307 -0.27 0.85 -15.47
CA ARG A 307 -0.44 2.11 -16.18
C ARG A 307 0.15 2.06 -17.60
N PRO A 308 -0.35 2.87 -18.55
CA PRO A 308 0.16 2.92 -19.92
C PRO A 308 1.67 3.12 -19.97
N GLY A 309 2.33 2.33 -20.83
CA GLY A 309 3.78 2.38 -21.01
C GLY A 309 4.59 1.55 -20.01
N MET A 310 3.97 0.94 -19.00
CA MET A 310 4.61 0.00 -18.10
C MET A 310 4.52 -1.44 -18.63
N THR A 311 5.47 -2.27 -18.23
CA THR A 311 5.44 -3.72 -18.52
C THR A 311 4.19 -4.35 -17.92
N GLY A 312 3.48 -5.18 -18.71
CA GLY A 312 2.24 -5.81 -18.28
C GLY A 312 0.97 -5.02 -18.63
N TYR A 313 1.09 -3.75 -19.09
CA TYR A 313 -0.09 -3.00 -19.55
C TYR A 313 -0.79 -3.71 -20.72
N PRO A 314 -2.12 -3.84 -20.72
CA PRO A 314 -3.13 -3.25 -19.83
C PRO A 314 -3.64 -4.18 -18.70
N GLY A 315 -2.78 -4.94 -18.08
CA GLY A 315 -3.10 -5.90 -17.03
C GLY A 315 -3.39 -5.29 -15.66
N ILE A 316 -3.58 -6.19 -14.69
CA ILE A 316 -3.79 -5.85 -13.27
C ILE A 316 -2.77 -6.63 -12.43
N THR A 317 -2.06 -5.94 -11.53
CA THR A 317 -1.28 -6.56 -10.46
C THR A 317 -2.17 -6.78 -9.23
N ILE A 318 -1.93 -7.87 -8.47
CA ILE A 318 -2.75 -8.24 -7.31
C ILE A 318 -1.82 -8.75 -6.21
N PHE A 319 -1.93 -8.21 -5.02
CA PHE A 319 -1.27 -8.76 -3.83
C PHE A 319 -2.10 -9.93 -3.29
N ASN A 320 -1.68 -11.16 -3.58
CA ASN A 320 -2.37 -12.36 -3.14
C ASN A 320 -1.79 -12.85 -1.81
N ASN A 321 -2.44 -12.50 -0.69
CA ASN A 321 -1.96 -12.79 0.66
C ASN A 321 -1.75 -14.29 0.92
N GLY A 322 -2.52 -15.16 0.27
CA GLY A 322 -2.33 -16.60 0.33
C GLY A 322 -2.93 -17.28 1.56
N ASN A 323 -3.95 -16.68 2.18
CA ASN A 323 -4.62 -17.24 3.36
C ASN A 323 -5.45 -18.48 3.02
N GLY A 324 -5.07 -19.63 3.58
CA GLY A 324 -5.77 -20.88 3.31
C GLY A 324 -5.48 -21.48 1.93
N ARG A 325 -4.41 -21.05 1.28
CA ARG A 325 -3.93 -21.61 0.01
C ARG A 325 -3.63 -23.09 0.15
N PRO A 326 -4.05 -23.94 -0.78
CA PRO A 326 -3.64 -25.36 -0.80
C PRO A 326 -2.12 -25.50 -0.79
N GLY A 327 -1.60 -26.35 0.07
CA GLY A 327 -0.15 -26.58 0.20
C GLY A 327 0.58 -25.68 1.21
N GLY A 328 -0.12 -24.73 1.84
CA GLY A 328 0.41 -23.86 2.89
C GLY A 328 0.31 -22.36 2.57
N ASN A 329 0.32 -21.56 3.62
CA ASN A 329 0.22 -20.11 3.46
C ASN A 329 1.54 -19.52 2.98
N TYR A 330 1.47 -18.77 1.91
CA TYR A 330 2.55 -17.91 1.40
C TYR A 330 1.94 -16.82 0.51
N THR A 331 2.59 -15.68 0.44
CA THR A 331 2.17 -14.55 -0.39
C THR A 331 2.77 -14.66 -1.80
N SER A 332 1.98 -14.29 -2.80
CA SER A 332 2.45 -14.03 -4.16
C SER A 332 1.99 -12.66 -4.64
N ILE A 333 2.74 -12.08 -5.56
CA ILE A 333 2.29 -10.94 -6.35
C ILE A 333 1.94 -11.51 -7.70
N ASP A 334 0.68 -11.41 -8.07
CA ASP A 334 0.14 -12.03 -9.28
C ASP A 334 -0.24 -10.96 -10.29
N GLU A 335 0.03 -11.21 -11.58
CA GLU A 335 -0.37 -10.33 -12.67
C GLU A 335 -1.26 -11.09 -13.65
N ILE A 336 -2.33 -10.46 -14.07
CA ILE A 336 -3.26 -11.00 -15.06
C ILE A 336 -3.40 -10.08 -16.26
N GLU A 337 -3.52 -10.68 -17.44
CA GLU A 337 -3.99 -10.03 -18.66
C GLU A 337 -5.50 -10.22 -18.76
N LEU A 338 -6.23 -9.13 -18.95
CA LEU A 338 -7.70 -9.18 -19.03
C LEU A 338 -8.16 -9.80 -20.34
N PRO A 339 -9.29 -10.55 -20.37
CA PRO A 339 -9.92 -10.98 -21.61
C PRO A 339 -10.27 -9.77 -22.50
N PRO A 340 -10.38 -9.97 -23.82
CA PRO A 340 -10.87 -8.91 -24.71
C PRO A 340 -12.25 -8.41 -24.29
N MET A 341 -12.51 -7.13 -24.52
CA MET A 341 -13.85 -6.56 -24.39
C MET A 341 -14.61 -6.64 -25.72
N SER A 342 -15.88 -7.05 -25.65
CA SER A 342 -16.81 -6.99 -26.77
C SER A 342 -18.19 -6.54 -26.28
N ASN A 343 -18.83 -5.62 -27.01
CA ASN A 343 -20.14 -5.07 -26.66
C ASN A 343 -20.22 -4.45 -25.26
N GLY A 344 -19.12 -3.85 -24.76
CA GLY A 344 -19.08 -3.17 -23.46
C GLY A 344 -18.83 -4.09 -22.26
N THR A 345 -18.61 -5.40 -22.46
CA THR A 345 -18.30 -6.36 -21.40
C THR A 345 -17.06 -7.17 -21.73
N TYR A 346 -16.39 -7.71 -20.74
CA TYR A 346 -15.29 -8.65 -20.93
C TYR A 346 -15.81 -10.01 -21.38
N GLU A 347 -15.10 -10.64 -22.30
CA GLU A 347 -15.53 -11.92 -22.88
C GLU A 347 -15.51 -13.04 -21.84
N ILE A 348 -16.58 -13.82 -21.84
CA ILE A 348 -16.74 -15.03 -21.05
C ILE A 348 -17.28 -16.15 -21.93
N ALA A 349 -16.63 -17.32 -21.93
CA ALA A 349 -17.13 -18.47 -22.67
C ALA A 349 -18.39 -19.05 -22.02
N GLY A 350 -19.30 -19.57 -22.79
CA GLY A 350 -20.56 -20.10 -22.28
C GLY A 350 -20.35 -21.19 -21.24
N GLY A 351 -20.84 -20.97 -20.00
CA GLY A 351 -20.74 -21.88 -18.88
C GLY A 351 -19.35 -21.95 -18.21
N ALA A 352 -18.32 -21.31 -18.77
CA ALA A 352 -17.00 -21.24 -18.15
C ALA A 352 -16.90 -20.08 -17.14
N PRO A 353 -15.92 -20.10 -16.22
CA PRO A 353 -15.57 -18.92 -15.45
C PRO A 353 -14.90 -17.84 -16.32
N TYR A 354 -14.81 -16.61 -15.81
CA TYR A 354 -13.98 -15.59 -16.42
C TYR A 354 -12.49 -16.02 -16.43
N GLY A 355 -11.83 -15.82 -17.57
CA GLY A 355 -10.38 -15.97 -17.70
C GLY A 355 -9.62 -14.78 -17.09
N PRO A 356 -8.27 -14.79 -17.07
CA PRO A 356 -7.43 -15.86 -17.63
C PRO A 356 -7.31 -17.08 -16.70
N GLU A 357 -7.01 -18.24 -17.29
CA GLU A 357 -6.70 -19.44 -16.52
C GLU A 357 -5.32 -19.39 -15.87
N SER A 358 -4.36 -18.73 -16.53
CA SER A 358 -2.97 -18.59 -16.09
C SER A 358 -2.59 -17.13 -15.86
N LEU A 359 -1.68 -16.91 -14.94
CA LEU A 359 -1.07 -15.61 -14.68
C LEU A 359 -0.13 -15.22 -15.83
N SER A 360 -0.03 -13.92 -16.13
CA SER A 360 0.97 -13.38 -17.05
C SER A 360 2.34 -13.28 -16.40
N TRP A 361 2.37 -12.96 -15.10
CA TRP A 361 3.57 -12.92 -14.28
C TRP A 361 3.20 -13.24 -12.82
N THR A 362 4.19 -13.72 -12.06
CA THR A 362 4.04 -13.91 -10.62
C THR A 362 5.39 -13.84 -9.91
N TYR A 363 5.41 -13.18 -8.76
CA TYR A 363 6.51 -13.23 -7.82
C TYR A 363 6.16 -14.14 -6.64
N VAL A 364 7.02 -15.08 -6.32
CA VAL A 364 6.95 -15.93 -5.13
C VAL A 364 8.35 -16.04 -4.56
N ALA A 365 8.51 -15.74 -3.27
CA ALA A 365 9.81 -15.85 -2.61
C ALA A 365 10.35 -17.29 -2.62
N SER A 366 11.65 -17.45 -2.50
CA SER A 366 12.30 -18.78 -2.43
C SER A 366 13.06 -18.94 -1.10
N PRO A 367 12.63 -19.87 -0.22
CA PRO A 367 11.45 -20.74 -0.30
C PRO A 367 10.13 -19.97 -0.17
N ALA A 368 9.02 -20.45 -0.74
CA ALA A 368 7.75 -19.74 -0.80
C ALA A 368 7.26 -19.22 0.57
N ASN A 369 7.42 -20.02 1.62
CA ASN A 369 7.01 -19.69 2.98
C ASN A 369 7.92 -18.65 3.68
N SER A 370 8.99 -18.19 3.06
CA SER A 370 9.82 -17.08 3.59
C SER A 370 9.15 -15.72 3.46
N PHE A 371 8.11 -15.60 2.63
CA PHE A 371 7.30 -14.39 2.48
C PHE A 371 5.82 -14.69 2.70
N TYR A 372 5.28 -14.17 3.81
CA TYR A 372 3.86 -14.30 4.12
C TYR A 372 3.35 -13.05 4.85
N SER A 373 2.49 -12.29 4.19
CA SER A 373 1.76 -11.15 4.75
C SER A 373 0.27 -11.49 4.74
N SER A 374 -0.28 -11.79 5.92
CA SER A 374 -1.60 -12.43 6.05
C SER A 374 -2.79 -11.48 5.86
N PHE A 375 -2.57 -10.18 5.87
CA PHE A 375 -3.61 -9.15 5.74
C PHE A 375 -2.99 -7.83 5.27
N ILE A 376 -3.80 -6.81 4.88
CA ILE A 376 -3.34 -5.54 4.30
C ILE A 376 -2.33 -5.79 3.18
N SER A 377 -1.41 -4.84 2.92
CA SER A 377 -0.35 -4.99 1.91
C SER A 377 -0.79 -4.58 0.50
N GLY A 378 0.19 -4.42 -0.38
CA GLY A 378 -0.06 -4.05 -1.76
C GLY A 378 1.16 -4.24 -2.64
N ALA A 379 0.97 -4.08 -3.95
CA ALA A 379 2.05 -4.12 -4.92
C ALA A 379 1.71 -3.29 -6.16
N GLU A 380 2.71 -2.60 -6.69
CA GLU A 380 2.55 -1.83 -7.92
C GLU A 380 3.70 -2.07 -8.90
N ARG A 381 3.36 -2.12 -10.20
CA ARG A 381 4.33 -2.16 -11.28
C ARG A 381 4.97 -0.78 -11.44
N LEU A 382 6.29 -0.74 -11.58
CA LEU A 382 7.07 0.48 -11.72
C LEU A 382 7.50 0.72 -13.18
N ALA A 383 7.88 1.96 -13.48
CA ALA A 383 8.21 2.37 -14.85
C ALA A 383 9.47 1.69 -15.41
N ASN A 384 10.39 1.24 -14.56
CA ASN A 384 11.58 0.49 -14.97
C ASN A 384 11.32 -1.03 -15.21
N GLY A 385 10.08 -1.48 -15.00
CA GLY A 385 9.67 -2.88 -15.10
C GLY A 385 9.71 -3.65 -13.79
N ASN A 386 10.31 -3.09 -12.74
CA ASN A 386 10.31 -3.68 -11.40
C ASN A 386 8.91 -3.60 -10.75
N THR A 387 8.76 -4.26 -9.61
CA THR A 387 7.54 -4.18 -8.79
C THR A 387 7.88 -3.77 -7.37
N LEU A 388 7.26 -2.68 -6.88
CA LEU A 388 7.27 -2.34 -5.45
C LEU A 388 6.29 -3.24 -4.73
N VAL A 389 6.72 -3.88 -3.66
CA VAL A 389 5.92 -4.79 -2.83
C VAL A 389 5.89 -4.27 -1.40
N CYS A 390 4.72 -3.94 -0.89
CA CYS A 390 4.52 -3.58 0.51
C CYS A 390 4.02 -4.80 1.30
N SER A 391 4.88 -5.39 2.12
CA SER A 391 4.52 -6.40 3.12
C SER A 391 4.01 -5.71 4.38
N GLY A 392 2.80 -5.17 4.32
CA GLY A 392 2.25 -4.29 5.34
C GLY A 392 2.13 -4.94 6.71
N ALA A 393 1.76 -6.21 6.78
CA ALA A 393 1.65 -6.97 8.04
C ALA A 393 2.99 -7.15 8.77
N THR A 394 4.11 -6.95 8.07
CA THR A 394 5.47 -7.05 8.63
C THR A 394 6.20 -5.71 8.68
N GLY A 395 5.52 -4.62 8.28
CA GLY A 395 6.05 -3.26 8.36
C GLY A 395 7.24 -2.99 7.45
N GLN A 396 7.25 -3.59 6.25
CA GLN A 396 8.34 -3.44 5.29
C GLN A 396 7.84 -3.34 3.87
N PHE A 397 8.63 -2.74 3.01
CA PHE A 397 8.40 -2.74 1.57
C PHE A 397 9.73 -2.92 0.83
N PHE A 398 9.67 -3.53 -0.34
CA PHE A 398 10.83 -3.89 -1.11
C PHE A 398 10.55 -3.85 -2.61
N GLU A 399 11.60 -3.76 -3.43
CA GLU A 399 11.50 -3.73 -4.88
C GLU A 399 12.11 -5.01 -5.45
N VAL A 400 11.37 -5.66 -6.36
CA VAL A 400 11.80 -6.86 -7.07
C VAL A 400 11.87 -6.58 -8.57
N THR A 401 12.86 -7.17 -9.24
CA THR A 401 12.97 -7.13 -10.70
C THR A 401 11.90 -8.00 -11.37
N ASP A 402 11.76 -7.90 -12.69
CA ASP A 402 10.87 -8.77 -13.47
C ASP A 402 11.25 -10.26 -13.36
N GLU A 403 12.54 -10.54 -13.13
CA GLU A 403 13.08 -11.89 -12.87
C GLU A 403 12.80 -12.38 -11.43
N GLY A 404 12.28 -11.51 -10.56
CA GLY A 404 11.95 -11.84 -9.17
C GLY A 404 13.14 -11.72 -8.21
N GLU A 405 14.18 -10.99 -8.57
CA GLU A 405 15.30 -10.68 -7.68
C GLU A 405 14.96 -9.47 -6.83
N GLU A 406 15.11 -9.58 -5.51
CA GLU A 406 14.97 -8.46 -4.60
C GLU A 406 16.22 -7.60 -4.62
N ILE A 407 16.07 -6.31 -4.95
CA ILE A 407 17.19 -5.38 -5.13
C ILE A 407 17.21 -4.24 -4.12
N TRP A 408 16.10 -3.98 -3.41
CA TRP A 408 15.98 -2.93 -2.43
C TRP A 408 14.96 -3.30 -1.37
N ARG A 409 15.22 -2.93 -0.10
CA ARG A 409 14.29 -3.17 1.02
C ARG A 409 14.38 -2.07 2.06
N TYR A 410 13.21 -1.62 2.50
CA TYR A 410 13.03 -0.69 3.62
C TYR A 410 12.19 -1.35 4.71
N ILE A 411 12.65 -1.24 5.97
CA ILE A 411 11.91 -1.67 7.15
C ILE A 411 11.49 -0.43 7.93
N THR A 412 10.19 -0.26 8.16
CA THR A 412 9.65 0.90 8.88
C THR A 412 10.23 1.00 10.29
N PRO A 413 10.95 2.08 10.62
CA PRO A 413 11.71 2.19 11.85
C PRO A 413 10.88 2.80 12.99
N LEU A 414 9.69 2.23 13.23
CA LEU A 414 8.75 2.72 14.25
C LEU A 414 8.24 1.55 15.10
N ASP A 415 8.19 1.76 16.40
CA ASP A 415 7.55 0.87 17.36
C ASP A 415 6.52 1.62 18.23
N LEU A 416 5.94 0.96 19.23
CA LEU A 416 4.97 1.60 20.15
C LEU A 416 5.59 2.73 21.00
N GLY A 417 6.91 2.78 21.13
CA GLY A 417 7.65 3.85 21.78
C GLY A 417 7.95 5.04 20.86
N GLY A 418 7.71 4.90 19.55
CA GLY A 418 7.97 5.91 18.54
C GLY A 418 9.09 5.52 17.58
N ARG A 419 10.00 6.44 17.28
CA ARG A 419 11.14 6.21 16.39
C ARG A 419 12.17 5.28 17.04
N MET A 420 12.65 4.32 16.28
CA MET A 420 13.64 3.32 16.72
C MET A 420 15.06 3.80 16.43
N ASN A 421 16.01 3.33 17.25
CA ASN A 421 17.43 3.55 17.01
C ASN A 421 17.96 2.52 15.99
N GLN A 422 18.84 2.97 15.10
CA GLN A 422 19.56 2.07 14.21
C GLN A 422 20.37 1.05 15.03
N GLY A 423 20.33 -0.22 14.60
CA GLY A 423 20.91 -1.34 15.34
C GLY A 423 19.90 -2.07 16.25
N GLU A 424 18.73 -1.51 16.52
CA GLU A 424 17.64 -2.23 17.16
C GLU A 424 17.03 -3.25 16.21
N ASN A 425 16.58 -4.38 16.74
CA ASN A 425 15.91 -5.38 15.92
C ASN A 425 14.51 -4.87 15.53
N PRO A 426 14.11 -5.03 14.25
CA PRO A 426 12.76 -4.69 13.84
C PRO A 426 11.74 -5.47 14.65
N PRO A 427 10.55 -4.90 14.90
CA PRO A 427 9.49 -5.60 15.62
C PRO A 427 9.17 -6.92 14.93
N SER A 428 9.28 -8.02 15.66
CA SER A 428 8.98 -9.37 15.17
C SER A 428 7.66 -9.86 15.72
N GLY A 429 6.80 -10.38 14.85
CA GLY A 429 5.56 -11.03 15.25
C GLY A 429 4.60 -11.12 14.08
N GLY A 430 4.02 -12.27 13.83
CA GLY A 430 2.90 -12.43 12.91
C GLY A 430 1.66 -11.82 13.52
N GLY A 431 1.35 -10.56 13.20
CA GLY A 431 0.17 -9.90 13.71
C GLY A 431 -1.07 -10.40 12.98
N GLY A 432 -2.00 -10.94 13.77
CA GLY A 432 -3.41 -10.84 13.40
C GLY A 432 -3.97 -9.52 13.91
N PRO A 433 -5.18 -9.10 13.49
CA PRO A 433 -5.84 -7.93 14.04
C PRO A 433 -5.93 -8.03 15.57
N GLY A 434 -5.25 -7.12 16.29
CA GLY A 434 -5.18 -7.09 17.74
C GLY A 434 -3.89 -7.60 18.39
N GLY A 435 -2.92 -8.15 17.64
CA GLY A 435 -1.60 -8.59 18.14
C GLY A 435 -0.48 -7.72 17.57
N GLY A 436 -0.25 -6.61 18.20
CA GLY A 436 0.72 -5.57 18.12
C GLY A 436 2.03 -5.79 17.38
N ILE A 437 2.03 -5.71 16.04
CA ILE A 437 3.23 -5.27 15.34
C ILE A 437 3.10 -3.75 15.21
N PRO A 438 3.97 -2.97 15.83
CA PRO A 438 3.81 -1.52 15.89
C PRO A 438 4.03 -0.81 14.56
N ASN A 439 4.81 -1.39 13.66
CA ASN A 439 5.24 -0.78 12.39
C ASN A 439 4.39 -1.17 11.17
N ILE A 440 3.21 -1.77 11.36
CA ILE A 440 2.36 -2.18 10.23
C ILE A 440 1.98 -1.01 9.33
N LEU A 441 1.89 -1.31 8.02
CA LEU A 441 1.53 -0.37 6.95
C LEU A 441 0.32 -0.91 6.18
N PHE A 442 -0.55 -0.01 5.71
CA PHE A 442 -1.56 -0.44 4.74
C PHE A 442 -0.92 -0.70 3.39
N ARG A 443 -0.22 0.32 2.85
CA ARG A 443 0.51 0.33 1.57
C ARG A 443 1.71 1.25 1.59
N ALA A 444 2.52 1.16 0.55
CA ALA A 444 3.55 2.13 0.17
C ALA A 444 3.37 2.42 -1.32
N GLU A 445 3.43 3.70 -1.70
CA GLU A 445 3.22 4.19 -3.06
C GLU A 445 4.49 4.87 -3.58
N ARG A 446 4.96 4.51 -4.78
CA ARG A 446 6.15 5.11 -5.38
C ARG A 446 5.78 6.19 -6.40
N TYR A 447 6.19 7.43 -6.15
CA TYR A 447 6.05 8.55 -7.06
C TYR A 447 7.33 8.80 -7.83
N SER A 448 7.21 8.90 -9.17
CA SER A 448 8.35 9.26 -10.05
C SER A 448 8.91 10.63 -9.68
N PRO A 449 10.22 10.90 -9.88
CA PRO A 449 10.78 12.25 -9.72
C PRO A 449 10.11 13.31 -10.63
N SER A 450 9.48 12.85 -11.72
CA SER A 450 8.73 13.70 -12.66
C SER A 450 7.25 13.85 -12.32
N PHE A 451 6.80 13.34 -11.18
CA PHE A 451 5.41 13.50 -10.74
C PHE A 451 5.02 14.98 -10.67
N ALA A 452 3.85 15.33 -11.23
CA ALA A 452 3.42 16.73 -11.34
C ALA A 452 3.35 17.45 -9.99
N GLY A 453 2.92 16.72 -8.94
CA GLY A 453 2.80 17.24 -7.58
C GLY A 453 4.11 17.69 -6.93
N PHE A 454 5.26 17.33 -7.52
CA PHE A 454 6.59 17.77 -7.04
C PHE A 454 7.09 19.05 -7.68
N GLN A 455 6.38 19.57 -8.69
CA GLN A 455 6.82 20.78 -9.37
C GLN A 455 6.83 21.99 -8.42
N GLY A 456 8.01 22.60 -8.26
CA GLY A 456 8.20 23.78 -7.40
C GLY A 456 8.25 23.45 -5.90
N LYS A 457 8.26 22.17 -5.52
CA LYS A 457 8.45 21.73 -4.13
C LYS A 457 9.93 21.60 -3.82
N ASP A 458 10.32 21.86 -2.57
CA ASP A 458 11.65 21.49 -2.07
C ASP A 458 11.64 19.98 -1.75
N LEU A 459 12.50 19.24 -2.41
CA LEU A 459 12.67 17.80 -2.25
C LEU A 459 13.99 17.45 -1.55
N SER A 460 14.65 18.43 -0.95
CA SER A 460 15.86 18.22 -0.16
C SER A 460 15.55 17.37 1.07
N PRO A 461 16.33 16.31 1.32
CA PRO A 461 16.09 15.47 2.50
C PRO A 461 16.36 16.23 3.79
N THR A 462 15.57 15.92 4.82
CA THR A 462 15.61 16.54 6.15
C THR A 462 16.12 15.58 7.24
N GLY A 463 16.55 14.38 6.88
CA GLY A 463 17.04 13.35 7.80
C GLY A 463 16.39 12.00 7.58
N TYR A 464 16.40 11.15 8.59
CA TYR A 464 15.84 9.79 8.57
C TYR A 464 14.67 9.68 9.56
N VAL A 465 13.79 8.70 9.34
CA VAL A 465 12.76 8.35 10.32
C VAL A 465 13.40 7.63 11.51
N GLU A 466 14.35 6.73 11.29
CA GLU A 466 15.15 6.10 12.33
C GLU A 466 16.10 7.09 13.01
N ILE A 467 16.52 6.74 14.22
CA ILE A 467 17.51 7.52 14.97
C ILE A 467 18.86 6.84 14.76
N TYR A 468 19.78 7.55 14.15
CA TYR A 468 21.19 7.14 14.12
C TYR A 468 21.90 7.58 15.38
N PRO A 469 22.86 6.78 15.92
CA PRO A 469 23.76 7.28 16.95
C PRO A 469 24.52 8.50 16.39
N GLU A 470 24.73 9.48 17.26
CA GLU A 470 25.22 10.83 16.98
C GLU A 470 26.18 10.93 15.78
N CYS A 471 25.73 11.60 14.74
CA CYS A 471 26.53 11.99 13.57
C CYS A 471 26.13 13.43 13.19
N ASP A 472 26.33 14.34 14.14
CA ASP A 472 25.83 15.71 14.08
C ASP A 472 26.42 16.52 12.92
N ALA A 473 27.55 16.08 12.36
CA ALA A 473 28.22 16.73 11.24
C ALA A 473 27.90 16.13 9.86
N ASP A 474 27.00 15.16 9.75
CA ASP A 474 26.44 14.62 8.51
C ASP A 474 25.24 15.48 8.06
N PHE A 475 25.51 16.61 7.42
CA PHE A 475 24.50 17.61 7.08
C PHE A 475 23.70 17.25 5.82
N ASP A 476 24.25 16.42 4.94
CA ASP A 476 23.55 15.97 3.72
C ASP A 476 22.86 14.61 3.90
N PHE A 477 22.97 14.04 5.10
CA PHE A 477 22.35 12.77 5.48
C PHE A 477 22.73 11.60 4.57
N ASN A 478 24.02 11.56 4.13
CA ASN A 478 24.55 10.47 3.31
C ASN A 478 25.23 9.37 4.15
N ARG A 479 25.25 9.53 5.49
CA ARG A 479 25.85 8.64 6.48
C ARG A 479 27.39 8.62 6.48
N ALA A 480 27.96 9.69 6.02
CA ALA A 480 29.39 9.93 6.12
C ALA A 480 29.63 11.41 6.34
N VAL A 481 30.48 11.77 7.24
CA VAL A 481 31.01 13.13 7.31
C VAL A 481 32.11 13.26 6.29
N ASP A 482 31.86 13.95 5.18
CA ASP A 482 32.78 14.02 4.05
C ASP A 482 32.87 15.42 3.40
N GLY A 483 33.28 15.47 2.13
CA GLY A 483 33.41 16.73 1.39
C GLY A 483 32.07 17.41 1.09
N GLY A 484 30.94 16.68 1.09
CA GLY A 484 29.60 17.22 0.95
C GLY A 484 29.23 18.09 2.16
N ASP A 485 29.42 17.55 3.37
CA ASP A 485 29.14 18.23 4.63
C ASP A 485 30.06 19.44 4.85
N LEU A 486 31.34 19.28 4.50
CA LEU A 486 32.26 20.39 4.51
C LEU A 486 31.80 21.51 3.56
N GLY A 487 31.27 21.15 2.39
CA GLY A 487 30.70 22.12 1.45
C GLY A 487 29.52 22.85 2.03
N LEU A 488 28.60 22.14 2.69
CA LEU A 488 27.44 22.71 3.38
C LEU A 488 27.87 23.65 4.51
N LEU A 489 28.76 23.20 5.42
CA LEU A 489 29.28 24.05 6.48
C LEU A 489 29.85 25.35 5.94
N LEU A 490 30.65 25.30 4.85
CA LEU A 490 31.24 26.47 4.25
C LEU A 490 30.24 27.45 3.63
N VAL A 491 29.09 26.97 3.13
CA VAL A 491 27.97 27.82 2.64
C VAL A 491 27.38 28.64 3.79
N TYR A 492 27.27 28.05 4.97
CA TYR A 492 26.69 28.70 6.15
C TYR A 492 27.75 29.38 7.06
N PHE A 493 29.01 29.36 6.66
CA PHE A 493 30.09 29.92 7.47
C PHE A 493 29.89 31.43 7.73
N GLY A 494 29.93 31.84 8.99
CA GLY A 494 29.68 33.21 9.45
C GLY A 494 28.19 33.55 9.64
N THR A 495 27.29 32.56 9.54
CA THR A 495 25.87 32.70 9.89
C THR A 495 25.60 32.23 11.31
N ASN A 496 24.34 32.33 11.77
CA ASN A 496 23.88 31.85 13.07
C ASN A 496 22.91 30.68 12.88
N ASP A 497 23.12 29.85 11.85
CA ASP A 497 22.22 28.74 11.57
C ASP A 497 22.40 27.62 12.60
N PRO A 498 21.37 27.32 13.41
CA PRO A 498 21.50 26.36 14.50
C PRO A 498 21.62 24.91 14.05
N ALA A 499 21.31 24.61 12.78
CA ALA A 499 21.45 23.26 12.22
C ALA A 499 22.89 22.93 11.85
N ILE A 500 23.74 23.95 11.68
CA ILE A 500 25.15 23.81 11.27
C ILE A 500 26.12 24.24 12.42
N ASP A 501 25.60 24.89 13.45
CA ASP A 501 26.35 25.31 14.67
C ASP A 501 26.55 24.09 15.59
N LEU A 502 27.61 23.32 15.35
CA LEU A 502 27.90 22.06 16.02
C LEU A 502 28.31 22.22 17.49
N ASP A 503 28.91 23.36 17.84
CA ASP A 503 29.35 23.64 19.22
C ASP A 503 28.35 24.49 20.03
N SER A 504 27.22 24.85 19.36
CA SER A 504 26.16 25.69 19.94
C SER A 504 26.68 27.05 20.47
N SER A 505 27.71 27.60 19.83
CA SER A 505 28.29 28.89 20.16
C SER A 505 27.40 30.08 19.76
N GLY A 506 26.44 29.85 18.86
CA GLY A 506 25.56 30.83 18.25
C GLY A 506 26.12 31.42 16.95
N SER A 507 27.18 30.85 16.39
CA SER A 507 27.72 31.20 15.06
C SER A 507 28.44 30.02 14.41
N VAL A 508 28.20 29.81 13.13
CA VAL A 508 28.94 28.81 12.35
C VAL A 508 30.34 29.35 12.04
N ASP A 509 31.38 28.79 12.67
CA ASP A 509 32.75 29.31 12.55
C ASP A 509 33.84 28.22 12.55
N GLY A 510 35.06 28.56 12.95
CA GLY A 510 36.20 27.64 13.00
C GLY A 510 36.06 26.55 14.05
N GLY A 511 35.22 26.72 15.07
CA GLY A 511 34.88 25.70 16.08
C GLY A 511 34.14 24.54 15.42
N ASP A 512 33.06 24.84 14.68
CA ASP A 512 32.24 23.88 13.97
C ASP A 512 33.04 23.13 12.89
N LEU A 513 33.87 23.86 12.13
CA LEU A 513 34.78 23.26 11.19
C LEU A 513 35.75 22.27 11.86
N GLY A 514 36.25 22.60 13.04
CA GLY A 514 37.10 21.70 13.82
C GLY A 514 36.38 20.44 14.26
N ILE A 515 35.12 20.52 14.70
CA ILE A 515 34.28 19.37 15.04
C ILE A 515 34.03 18.52 13.80
N LEU A 516 33.55 19.10 12.68
CA LEU A 516 33.33 18.38 11.44
C LEU A 516 34.58 17.61 11.00
N LEU A 517 35.72 18.24 10.96
CA LEU A 517 36.97 17.60 10.56
C LEU A 517 37.43 16.48 11.51
N SER A 518 37.06 16.56 12.79
CA SER A 518 37.39 15.54 13.80
C SER A 518 36.49 14.29 13.68
N THR A 519 35.31 14.42 13.07
CA THR A 519 34.32 13.35 12.86
C THR A 519 34.33 12.81 11.43
N PHE A 520 35.29 13.27 10.59
CA PHE A 520 35.36 12.90 9.19
C PHE A 520 35.49 11.38 8.98
N GLY A 521 34.53 10.78 8.25
CA GLY A 521 34.44 9.35 7.99
C GLY A 521 33.02 8.84 7.98
N GLN A 522 32.85 7.52 8.03
CA GLN A 522 31.54 6.90 8.14
C GLN A 522 30.91 7.18 9.51
N CYS A 523 29.65 7.53 9.52
CA CYS A 523 28.86 7.61 10.75
C CYS A 523 28.73 6.24 11.40
N PRO A 524 28.67 6.15 12.74
CA PRO A 524 28.54 4.89 13.45
C PRO A 524 27.35 4.04 13.06
#